data_112448590df520b3a777e04cfa1400a4
#
_entry.id   112448590df520b3a777e04cfa1400a4
#
_cell.length_a   1.000
_cell.length_b   1.000
_cell.length_c   1.000
_cell.angle_alpha   90.00
_cell.angle_beta   90.00
_cell.angle_gamma   90.00
#
_symmetry.space_group_name_H-M   'P 1'
#
loop_
_entity.id
_entity.type
_entity.pdbx_description
1 polymer ?
#
loop_
_entity_poly.entity_id
_entity_poly.type
_entity_poly.pdbx_seq_one_letter_code
_entity_poly.pdbx_strand_id
1 'polypeptide(L)'
;MTEPDPIPVRVRPAIAALPPYKQGRQAAPDAFKLSSNENPYDPLPGVIDAMRAVTAVNRYPDASAARLRDRIAADYGVSPDAVHIGAGSVSLIAQLISATAGPGDEVIYAWRSFEAYPSL
;
A
#
# COMPACT_ATOMS: atom_id res chain seq x y z
N MET A 1 -11.10 -42.41 -4.90
CA MET A 1 -11.86 -41.20 -4.54
C MET A 1 -11.24 -40.10 -5.37
N THR A 2 -11.93 -39.61 -6.40
CA THR A 2 -11.52 -38.45 -7.18
C THR A 2 -11.68 -37.22 -6.29
N GLU A 3 -10.62 -36.43 -6.14
CA GLU A 3 -10.69 -35.11 -5.49
C GLU A 3 -11.80 -34.30 -6.18
N PRO A 4 -12.69 -33.62 -5.43
CA PRO A 4 -13.70 -32.78 -6.07
C PRO A 4 -13.00 -31.65 -6.83
N ASP A 5 -13.47 -31.37 -8.04
CA ASP A 5 -12.98 -30.25 -8.83
C ASP A 5 -13.06 -28.95 -8.00
N PRO A 6 -12.01 -28.13 -8.00
CA PRO A 6 -12.00 -26.90 -7.24
C PRO A 6 -13.14 -25.98 -7.71
N ILE A 7 -13.95 -25.48 -6.77
CA ILE A 7 -15.01 -24.51 -7.07
C ILE A 7 -14.34 -23.26 -7.65
N PRO A 8 -14.64 -22.89 -8.91
CA PRO A 8 -13.98 -21.76 -9.53
C PRO A 8 -14.33 -20.46 -8.78
N VAL A 9 -13.33 -19.70 -8.37
CA VAL A 9 -13.51 -18.38 -7.76
C VAL A 9 -14.09 -17.43 -8.81
N ARG A 10 -15.25 -16.83 -8.51
CA ARG A 10 -15.85 -15.82 -9.38
C ARG A 10 -15.10 -14.49 -9.29
N VAL A 11 -14.38 -14.14 -10.33
CA VAL A 11 -13.70 -12.85 -10.47
C VAL A 11 -14.60 -11.88 -11.24
N ARG A 12 -14.66 -10.62 -10.83
CA ARG A 12 -15.38 -9.57 -11.59
C ARG A 12 -14.76 -9.44 -12.99
N PRO A 13 -15.56 -9.36 -14.06
CA PRO A 13 -15.05 -9.28 -15.44
C PRO A 13 -14.04 -8.15 -15.67
N ALA A 14 -14.29 -6.97 -15.09
CA ALA A 14 -13.37 -5.83 -15.17
C ALA A 14 -11.99 -6.13 -14.58
N ILE A 15 -11.93 -6.90 -13.48
CA ILE A 15 -10.65 -7.30 -12.86
C ILE A 15 -9.99 -8.42 -13.69
N ALA A 16 -10.77 -9.37 -14.18
CA ALA A 16 -10.23 -10.45 -15.02
C ALA A 16 -9.62 -9.96 -16.33
N ALA A 17 -10.08 -8.82 -16.85
CA ALA A 17 -9.57 -8.21 -18.06
C ALA A 17 -8.29 -7.36 -17.86
N LEU A 18 -7.92 -7.05 -16.61
CA LEU A 18 -6.72 -6.27 -16.32
C LEU A 18 -5.47 -7.10 -16.62
N PRO A 19 -4.44 -6.50 -17.29
CA PRO A 19 -3.15 -7.14 -17.42
C PRO A 19 -2.50 -7.26 -16.02
N PRO A 20 -1.74 -8.33 -15.77
CA PRO A 20 -1.03 -8.47 -14.50
C PRO A 20 -0.02 -7.33 -14.33
N TYR A 21 0.07 -6.82 -13.10
CA TYR A 21 1.09 -5.82 -12.76
C TYR A 21 2.49 -6.38 -12.99
N LYS A 22 3.31 -5.61 -13.68
CA LYS A 22 4.72 -5.95 -13.92
C LYS A 22 5.60 -5.02 -13.10
N GLN A 23 6.23 -5.54 -12.08
CA GLN A 23 7.24 -4.80 -11.33
C GLN A 23 8.44 -4.43 -12.22
N GLY A 24 9.06 -3.28 -11.94
CA GLY A 24 10.31 -2.88 -12.60
C GLY A 24 11.41 -3.93 -12.39
N ARG A 25 12.31 -4.06 -13.39
CA ARG A 25 13.43 -5.00 -13.33
C ARG A 25 14.30 -4.70 -12.11
N GLN A 26 14.78 -5.74 -11.44
CA GLN A 26 15.83 -5.61 -10.43
C GLN A 26 17.11 -5.07 -11.06
N ALA A 27 17.76 -4.14 -10.39
CA ALA A 27 19.08 -3.64 -10.81
C ALA A 27 20.16 -4.69 -10.53
N ALA A 28 21.23 -4.72 -11.33
CA ALA A 28 22.41 -5.47 -10.98
C ALA A 28 23.06 -4.87 -9.72
N PRO A 29 23.86 -5.66 -8.95
CA PRO A 29 24.44 -5.19 -7.69
C PRO A 29 25.30 -3.91 -7.80
N ASP A 30 25.85 -3.66 -8.97
CA ASP A 30 26.72 -2.52 -9.31
C ASP A 30 26.00 -1.41 -10.11
N ALA A 31 24.67 -1.52 -10.26
CA ALA A 31 23.87 -0.57 -11.02
C ALA A 31 22.87 0.19 -10.15
N PHE A 32 22.64 1.45 -10.50
CA PHE A 32 21.59 2.25 -9.87
C PHE A 32 20.20 1.82 -10.33
N LYS A 33 19.30 1.58 -9.41
CA LYS A 33 17.91 1.33 -9.71
C LYS A 33 17.15 2.65 -9.82
N LEU A 34 16.77 3.02 -11.04
CA LEU A 34 16.05 4.28 -11.33
C LEU A 34 14.55 4.06 -11.56
N SER A 35 14.03 2.86 -11.28
CA SER A 35 12.62 2.51 -11.43
C SER A 35 11.93 2.34 -10.07
N SER A 36 10.59 2.42 -10.07
CA SER A 36 9.73 2.17 -8.90
C SER A 36 9.83 3.22 -7.77
N ASN A 37 10.47 4.36 -8.03
CA ASN A 37 10.64 5.45 -7.04
C ASN A 37 11.19 4.96 -5.69
N GLU A 38 12.10 3.98 -5.72
CA GLU A 38 12.75 3.48 -4.51
C GLU A 38 13.73 4.51 -3.96
N ASN A 39 13.79 4.59 -2.63
CA ASN A 39 14.78 5.42 -1.95
C ASN A 39 16.16 4.76 -2.08
N PRO A 40 17.17 5.45 -2.68
CA PRO A 40 18.50 4.88 -2.87
C PRO A 40 19.38 4.89 -1.61
N TYR A 41 18.91 5.54 -0.55
CA TYR A 41 19.68 5.64 0.70
C TYR A 41 19.37 4.47 1.63
N ASP A 42 20.37 4.03 2.37
CA ASP A 42 20.19 3.03 3.41
C ASP A 42 19.24 3.54 4.50
N PRO A 43 18.49 2.64 5.15
CA PRO A 43 17.69 3.01 6.30
C PRO A 43 18.54 3.60 7.42
N LEU A 44 17.99 4.58 8.14
CA LEU A 44 18.68 5.11 9.32
C LEU A 44 18.92 3.99 10.34
N PRO A 45 20.13 3.94 10.97
CA PRO A 45 20.48 2.89 11.93
C PRO A 45 19.44 2.71 13.05
N GLY A 46 18.92 3.79 13.61
CA GLY A 46 17.89 3.76 14.65
C GLY A 46 16.56 3.15 14.21
N VAL A 47 16.21 3.23 12.91
CA VAL A 47 15.02 2.58 12.36
C VAL A 47 15.20 1.07 12.35
N ILE A 48 16.35 0.59 11.91
CA ILE A 48 16.65 -0.85 11.87
C ILE A 48 16.68 -1.42 13.29
N ASP A 49 17.28 -0.71 14.22
CA ASP A 49 17.34 -1.16 15.61
C ASP A 49 15.96 -1.19 16.27
N ALA A 50 15.11 -0.21 16.00
CA ALA A 50 13.72 -0.21 16.46
C ALA A 50 12.92 -1.39 15.89
N MET A 51 13.11 -1.72 14.61
CA MET A 51 12.46 -2.89 13.99
C MET A 51 12.94 -4.20 14.65
N ARG A 52 14.24 -4.35 14.92
CA ARG A 52 14.80 -5.55 15.57
C ARG A 52 14.34 -5.70 17.01
N ALA A 53 14.04 -4.62 17.69
CA ALA A 53 13.55 -4.64 19.07
C ALA A 53 12.09 -5.09 19.21
N VAL A 54 11.34 -5.21 18.11
CA VAL A 54 9.96 -5.69 18.15
C VAL A 54 9.95 -7.19 18.41
N THR A 55 9.42 -7.59 19.56
CA THR A 55 9.33 -9.01 19.99
C THR A 55 7.90 -9.51 20.12
N ALA A 56 6.93 -8.64 20.32
CA ALA A 56 5.52 -8.99 20.54
C ALA A 56 4.74 -9.13 19.23
N VAL A 57 5.24 -9.92 18.29
CA VAL A 57 4.64 -10.12 16.95
C VAL A 57 3.38 -11.00 16.95
N ASN A 58 3.07 -11.64 18.08
CA ASN A 58 1.91 -12.52 18.27
C ASN A 58 0.68 -11.77 18.84
N ARG A 59 0.76 -10.45 18.98
CA ARG A 59 -0.34 -9.62 19.48
C ARG A 59 -0.78 -8.63 18.42
N TYR A 60 -2.06 -8.29 18.42
CA TYR A 60 -2.56 -7.21 17.58
C TYR A 60 -1.95 -5.89 18.04
N PRO A 61 -1.52 -5.03 17.12
CA PRO A 61 -1.14 -3.67 17.43
C PRO A 61 -2.38 -2.85 17.83
N ASP A 62 -2.15 -1.62 18.31
CA ASP A 62 -3.23 -0.65 18.47
C ASP A 62 -3.90 -0.37 17.12
N ALA A 63 -5.17 -0.75 16.99
CA ALA A 63 -5.95 -0.61 15.76
C ALA A 63 -6.12 0.86 15.32
N SER A 64 -6.05 1.79 16.25
CA SER A 64 -6.14 3.22 15.98
C SER A 64 -4.82 3.84 15.53
N ALA A 65 -3.70 3.15 15.73
CA ALA A 65 -2.34 3.66 15.54
C ALA A 65 -2.13 5.05 16.18
N ALA A 66 -2.71 5.28 17.37
CA ALA A 66 -2.82 6.59 18.00
C ALA A 66 -1.48 7.30 18.10
N ARG A 67 -0.43 6.66 18.61
CA ARG A 67 0.90 7.26 18.73
C ARG A 67 1.48 7.76 17.40
N LEU A 68 1.26 7.03 16.31
CA LEU A 68 1.74 7.42 14.99
C LEU A 68 0.90 8.56 14.42
N ARG A 69 -0.42 8.51 14.59
CA ARG A 69 -1.34 9.58 14.17
C ARG A 69 -1.03 10.89 14.90
N ASP A 70 -0.86 10.84 16.21
CA ASP A 70 -0.53 12.01 17.05
C ASP A 70 0.79 12.63 16.62
N ARG A 71 1.81 11.80 16.33
CA ARG A 71 3.11 12.27 15.87
C ARG A 71 3.02 12.96 14.51
N ILE A 72 2.36 12.36 13.54
CA ILE A 72 2.17 12.93 12.21
C ILE A 72 1.34 14.22 12.31
N ALA A 73 0.27 14.22 13.08
CA ALA A 73 -0.58 15.38 13.30
C ALA A 73 0.22 16.56 13.86
N ALA A 74 1.07 16.32 14.84
CA ALA A 74 1.95 17.34 15.42
C ALA A 74 2.96 17.88 14.40
N ASP A 75 3.57 17.02 13.59
CA ASP A 75 4.56 17.44 12.59
C ASP A 75 3.92 18.27 11.46
N TYR A 76 2.66 18.04 11.14
CA TYR A 76 1.92 18.76 10.10
C TYR A 76 0.99 19.86 10.61
N GLY A 77 0.85 20.01 11.93
CA GLY A 77 -0.04 21.02 12.53
C GLY A 77 -1.54 20.79 12.26
N VAL A 78 -1.96 19.52 12.19
CA VAL A 78 -3.36 19.13 11.96
C VAL A 78 -3.92 18.34 13.15
N SER A 79 -5.26 18.13 13.17
CA SER A 79 -5.85 17.24 14.16
C SER A 79 -5.46 15.77 13.89
N PRO A 80 -5.22 14.92 14.91
CA PRO A 80 -5.08 13.49 14.73
C PRO A 80 -6.22 12.82 13.95
N ASP A 81 -7.43 13.39 14.00
CA ASP A 81 -8.58 12.89 13.23
C ASP A 81 -8.49 13.18 11.73
N ALA A 82 -7.60 14.08 11.33
CA ALA A 82 -7.27 14.32 9.92
C ALA A 82 -6.14 13.41 9.40
N VAL A 83 -5.64 12.49 10.22
CA VAL A 83 -4.56 11.56 9.85
C VAL A 83 -5.11 10.15 9.71
N HIS A 84 -4.92 9.56 8.53
CA HIS A 84 -5.24 8.15 8.29
C HIS A 84 -3.96 7.35 8.03
N ILE A 85 -3.92 6.11 8.55
CA ILE A 85 -2.76 5.22 8.45
C ILE A 85 -3.14 4.00 7.61
N GLY A 86 -2.22 3.57 6.74
CA GLY A 86 -2.40 2.39 5.91
C GLY A 86 -1.08 1.74 5.49
N ALA A 87 -1.17 0.59 4.87
CA ALA A 87 -0.03 -0.17 4.36
C ALA A 87 0.49 0.43 3.04
N GLY A 88 1.08 1.61 3.12
CA GLY A 88 1.58 2.35 1.97
C GLY A 88 0.50 3.12 1.20
N SER A 89 0.93 3.96 0.25
CA SER A 89 0.04 4.84 -0.51
C SER A 89 -1.00 4.11 -1.37
N VAL A 90 -0.68 2.93 -1.90
CA VAL A 90 -1.64 2.12 -2.67
C VAL A 90 -2.85 1.76 -1.81
N SER A 91 -2.61 1.28 -0.59
CA SER A 91 -3.69 0.95 0.35
C SER A 91 -4.51 2.18 0.73
N LEU A 92 -3.85 3.31 0.98
CA LEU A 92 -4.52 4.56 1.33
C LEU A 92 -5.41 5.08 0.20
N ILE A 93 -4.92 5.04 -1.04
CA ILE A 93 -5.70 5.45 -2.23
C ILE A 93 -6.91 4.53 -2.41
N ALA A 94 -6.72 3.20 -2.32
CA ALA A 94 -7.82 2.25 -2.42
C ALA A 94 -8.91 2.49 -1.36
N GLN A 95 -8.51 2.76 -0.12
CA GLN A 95 -9.43 3.07 0.98
C GLN A 95 -10.16 4.40 0.73
N LEU A 96 -9.45 5.43 0.25
CA LEU A 96 -10.06 6.72 -0.08
C LEU A 96 -11.11 6.56 -1.19
N ILE A 97 -10.77 5.87 -2.28
CA ILE A 97 -11.70 5.62 -3.38
C ILE A 97 -12.93 4.86 -2.85
N SER A 98 -12.70 3.78 -2.09
CA SER A 98 -13.80 2.98 -1.53
C SER A 98 -14.71 3.76 -0.57
N ALA A 99 -14.17 4.77 0.10
CA ALA A 99 -14.92 5.61 1.03
C ALA A 99 -15.69 6.75 0.35
N THR A 100 -15.28 7.18 -0.86
CA THR A 100 -15.80 8.39 -1.50
C THR A 100 -16.46 8.15 -2.85
N ALA A 101 -16.28 6.97 -3.47
CA ALA A 101 -16.84 6.64 -4.78
C ALA A 101 -17.57 5.30 -4.76
N GLY A 102 -18.69 5.22 -5.46
CA GLY A 102 -19.54 4.05 -5.60
C GLY A 102 -19.90 3.75 -7.06
N PRO A 103 -20.80 2.77 -7.31
CA PRO A 103 -21.23 2.46 -8.66
C PRO A 103 -21.82 3.66 -9.39
N GLY A 104 -21.20 4.05 -10.50
CA GLY A 104 -21.62 5.19 -11.33
C GLY A 104 -20.82 6.48 -11.07
N ASP A 105 -19.99 6.49 -10.03
CA ASP A 105 -19.08 7.63 -9.78
C ASP A 105 -17.81 7.54 -10.63
N GLU A 106 -17.18 8.66 -10.85
CA GLU A 106 -15.95 8.78 -11.62
C GLU A 106 -14.78 9.22 -10.72
N VAL A 107 -13.62 8.58 -10.89
CA VAL A 107 -12.37 8.96 -10.24
C VAL A 107 -11.40 9.46 -11.30
N ILE A 108 -11.00 10.72 -11.19
CA ILE A 108 -10.09 11.35 -12.15
C ILE A 108 -8.67 11.32 -11.59
N TYR A 109 -7.73 10.85 -12.39
CA TYR A 109 -6.30 10.83 -12.05
C TYR A 109 -5.43 11.19 -13.24
N ALA A 110 -4.22 11.71 -12.96
CA ALA A 110 -3.25 12.01 -13.99
C ALA A 110 -2.56 10.74 -14.50
N TRP A 111 -2.67 10.46 -15.78
CA TRP A 111 -1.97 9.38 -16.44
C TRP A 111 -0.70 9.94 -17.11
N ARG A 112 0.49 9.42 -16.89
CA ARG A 112 0.94 8.23 -16.12
C ARG A 112 1.69 8.64 -14.85
N SER A 113 1.05 9.17 -13.84
CA SER A 113 1.79 9.50 -12.60
C SER A 113 2.03 8.26 -11.73
N PHE A 114 1.08 7.34 -11.70
CA PHE A 114 1.21 6.11 -10.93
C PHE A 114 0.43 4.97 -11.60
N GLU A 115 1.15 3.90 -11.95
CA GLU A 115 0.59 2.80 -12.77
C GLU A 115 -0.42 1.91 -12.04
N ALA A 116 -0.55 2.04 -10.72
CA ALA A 116 -1.53 1.29 -9.95
C ALA A 116 -2.96 1.85 -10.06
N TYR A 117 -3.16 3.11 -10.43
CA TYR A 117 -4.48 3.72 -10.46
C TYR A 117 -5.56 2.92 -11.20
N PRO A 118 -5.32 2.35 -12.39
CA PRO A 118 -6.36 1.60 -13.09
C PRO A 118 -6.81 0.32 -12.40
N SER A 119 -6.04 -0.17 -11.42
CA SER A 119 -6.31 -1.42 -10.69
C SER A 119 -6.92 -1.20 -9.31
N LEU A 120 -7.05 0.06 -8.89
CA LEU A 120 -7.66 0.44 -7.61
C LEU A 120 -9.14 0.74 -7.79
#